data_942e3ece300815b63856cca37bb33414
#
_entry.id   942e3ece300815b63856cca37bb33414
#
_cell.length_a   1.000
_cell.length_b   1.000
_cell.length_c   1.000
_cell.angle_alpha   90.00
_cell.angle_beta   90.00
_cell.angle_gamma   90.00
#
_symmetry.space_group_name_H-M   'P 1'
#
loop_
_entity.id
_entity.type
_entity.pdbx_description
1 polymer ?
#
loop_
_entity_poly.entity_id
_entity_poly.type
_entity_poly.pdbx_seq_one_letter_code
_entity_poly.pdbx_strand_id
1 'polypeptide(L)'
;EALYNLVDNAVKYTPAGGAVTLRAVGYELFCRVDVTDTGPGIPESEQARIFQRFYRSPSASEAEGVGIGLYLARQIAAGQGGYLKVSSRPGEGSTFSLFLPRAEERT
;
A
#
# COMPACT_ATOMS: atom_id res chain seq x y z
N GLU A 1 4.55 2.67 -11.10
CA GLU A 1 4.33 1.36 -10.61
C GLU A 1 3.68 1.30 -9.26
N ALA A 2 2.69 0.42 -9.16
CA ALA A 2 1.96 0.31 -7.91
C ALA A 2 2.86 -0.14 -6.77
N LEU A 3 3.67 -1.16 -7.01
CA LEU A 3 4.52 -1.69 -5.94
C LEU A 3 5.53 -0.65 -5.48
N TYR A 4 6.13 0.07 -6.41
CA TYR A 4 7.07 1.11 -6.05
C TYR A 4 6.40 2.16 -5.16
N ASN A 5 5.18 2.56 -5.52
CA ASN A 5 4.48 3.56 -4.74
C ASN A 5 4.13 3.06 -3.35
N LEU A 6 3.80 1.78 -3.22
CA LEU A 6 3.52 1.20 -1.91
C LEU A 6 4.77 1.15 -1.04
N VAL A 7 5.88 0.73 -1.62
CA VAL A 7 7.12 0.65 -0.85
C VAL A 7 7.59 2.03 -0.44
N ASP A 8 7.52 2.98 -1.37
CA ASP A 8 7.93 4.35 -1.08
C ASP A 8 7.08 4.92 0.06
N ASN A 9 5.79 4.67 0.01
CA ASN A 9 4.88 5.12 1.05
C ASN A 9 5.25 4.51 2.40
N ALA A 10 5.53 3.20 2.41
CA ALA A 10 5.87 2.52 3.65
C ALA A 10 7.15 3.07 4.25
N VAL A 11 8.15 3.31 3.41
CA VAL A 11 9.42 3.84 3.89
C VAL A 11 9.22 5.22 4.48
N LYS A 12 8.41 6.05 3.83
CA LYS A 12 8.21 7.42 4.30
C LYS A 12 7.52 7.47 5.66
N TYR A 13 6.63 6.54 5.93
CA TYR A 13 5.84 6.60 7.15
C TYR A 13 6.33 5.71 8.26
N THR A 14 7.40 4.97 8.04
CA THR A 14 7.96 4.10 9.07
C THR A 14 9.08 4.85 9.77
N PRO A 15 8.98 5.02 11.10
CA PRO A 15 10.02 5.74 11.83
C PRO A 15 11.35 5.01 11.80
N ALA A 16 12.41 5.74 12.09
CA ALA A 16 13.72 5.13 12.21
C ALA A 16 13.66 3.99 13.23
N GLY A 17 14.29 2.87 12.90
CA GLY A 17 14.26 1.70 13.76
C GLY A 17 13.12 0.77 13.45
N GLY A 18 12.19 1.19 12.61
CA GLY A 18 11.11 0.30 12.18
C GLY A 18 11.51 -0.57 11.03
N ALA A 19 10.57 -1.29 10.49
CA ALA A 19 10.83 -2.24 9.43
C ALA A 19 9.75 -2.19 8.36
N VAL A 20 10.16 -2.43 7.12
CA VAL A 20 9.25 -2.61 6.00
C VAL A 20 9.54 -3.98 5.41
N THR A 21 8.51 -4.79 5.32
CA THR A 21 8.65 -6.17 4.86
C THR A 21 7.79 -6.38 3.62
N LEU A 22 8.37 -7.03 2.63
CA LEU A 22 7.64 -7.42 1.43
C LEU A 22 7.45 -8.92 1.42
N ARG A 23 6.26 -9.35 1.02
CA ARG A 23 5.97 -10.76 0.93
C ARG A 23 5.12 -10.99 -0.32
N ALA A 24 5.48 -11.99 -1.09
CA ALA A 24 4.73 -12.34 -2.29
C ALA A 24 4.16 -13.73 -2.13
N VAL A 25 2.88 -13.88 -2.48
CA VAL A 25 2.19 -15.15 -2.40
C VAL A 25 1.53 -15.40 -3.75
N GLY A 26 1.82 -16.55 -4.35
CA GLY A 26 1.24 -16.90 -5.63
C GLY A 26 0.04 -17.80 -5.46
N TYR A 27 -1.00 -17.52 -6.21
CA TYR A 27 -2.20 -18.36 -6.29
C TYR A 27 -2.39 -18.75 -7.74
N GLU A 28 -3.35 -19.62 -7.98
CA GLU A 28 -3.50 -20.14 -9.33
C GLU A 28 -3.83 -19.04 -10.33
N LEU A 29 -4.73 -18.14 -9.97
CA LEU A 29 -5.23 -17.14 -10.91
C LEU A 29 -4.70 -15.73 -10.65
N PHE A 30 -4.06 -15.53 -9.51
CA PHE A 30 -3.56 -14.20 -9.17
C PHE A 30 -2.39 -14.31 -8.22
N CYS A 31 -1.71 -13.20 -7.99
CA CYS A 31 -0.68 -13.13 -6.98
C CYS A 31 -0.98 -11.96 -6.06
N ARG A 32 -0.49 -12.07 -4.83
CA ARG A 32 -0.64 -11.02 -3.85
C ARG A 32 0.74 -10.59 -3.38
N VAL A 33 0.96 -9.30 -3.33
CA VAL A 33 2.19 -8.75 -2.76
C VAL A 33 1.81 -7.90 -1.58
N ASP A 34 2.33 -8.24 -0.42
CA ASP A 34 2.07 -7.51 0.80
C ASP A 34 3.25 -6.62 1.14
N VAL A 35 2.97 -5.36 1.42
CA VAL A 35 3.98 -4.42 1.92
C VAL A 35 3.55 -4.07 3.34
N THR A 36 4.30 -4.55 4.30
CA THR A 36 3.98 -4.39 5.72
C THR A 36 4.98 -3.45 6.35
N ASP A 37 4.49 -2.50 7.11
CA ASP A 37 5.35 -1.58 7.83
C ASP A 37 5.01 -1.58 9.31
N THR A 38 5.96 -1.12 10.11
CA THR A 38 5.79 -1.02 11.56
C THR A 38 5.54 0.42 11.98
N GLY A 39 4.94 1.21 11.09
CA GLY A 39 4.67 2.59 11.38
C GLY A 39 3.50 2.79 12.32
N PRO A 40 2.93 3.98 12.32
CA PRO A 40 1.89 4.32 13.31
C PRO A 40 0.55 3.67 13.04
N GLY A 41 0.37 3.04 11.90
CA GLY A 41 -0.93 2.49 11.56
C GLY A 41 -1.88 3.58 11.09
N ILE A 42 -3.07 3.17 10.70
CA ILE A 42 -4.07 4.08 10.13
C ILE A 42 -5.38 3.83 10.84
N PRO A 43 -5.96 4.86 11.45
CA PRO A 43 -7.26 4.71 12.08
C PRO A 43 -8.31 4.24 11.07
N GLU A 44 -9.23 3.43 11.54
CA GLU A 44 -10.24 2.89 10.65
C GLU A 44 -11.02 3.99 9.94
N SER A 45 -11.26 5.09 10.62
CA SER A 45 -12.00 6.19 10.05
C SER A 45 -11.28 6.83 8.86
N GLU A 46 -9.98 6.62 8.73
CA GLU A 46 -9.21 7.19 7.64
C GLU A 46 -8.93 6.19 6.53
N GLN A 47 -9.15 4.90 6.78
CA GLN A 47 -8.69 3.89 5.82
C GLN A 47 -9.41 3.97 4.49
N ALA A 48 -10.66 4.40 4.48
CA ALA A 48 -11.38 4.57 3.24
C ALA A 48 -10.93 5.80 2.46
N ARG A 49 -10.24 6.73 3.12
CA ARG A 49 -9.84 7.98 2.49
C ARG A 49 -8.41 8.01 2.00
N ILE A 50 -7.58 7.11 2.49
CA ILE A 50 -6.14 7.20 2.20
C ILE A 50 -5.83 7.01 0.73
N PHE A 51 -6.76 6.47 -0.05
CA PHE A 51 -6.57 6.29 -1.48
C PHE A 51 -7.09 7.46 -2.29
N GLN A 52 -7.65 8.47 -1.62
CA GLN A 52 -8.12 9.64 -2.33
C GLN A 52 -6.94 10.49 -2.77
N ARG A 53 -7.12 11.11 -3.92
CA ARG A 53 -6.08 11.98 -4.45
C ARG A 53 -5.83 13.14 -3.49
N PHE A 54 -4.56 13.37 -3.20
CA PHE A 54 -4.13 14.46 -2.33
C PHE A 54 -4.52 14.29 -0.86
N TYR A 55 -5.11 13.16 -0.48
CA TYR A 55 -5.42 12.96 0.92
C TYR A 55 -4.14 12.69 1.71
N ARG A 56 -4.03 13.28 2.87
CA ARG A 56 -2.94 13.01 3.80
C ARG A 56 -3.55 12.82 5.18
N SER A 57 -3.10 11.75 5.85
CA SER A 57 -3.56 11.50 7.20
C SER A 57 -3.04 12.57 8.14
N PRO A 58 -3.88 13.09 9.02
CA PRO A 58 -3.41 14.06 10.00
C PRO A 58 -2.26 13.55 10.85
N SER A 59 -2.20 12.25 11.10
CA SER A 59 -1.14 11.68 11.92
C SER A 59 0.17 11.53 11.14
N ALA A 60 0.16 11.80 9.84
CA ALA A 60 1.34 11.69 9.01
C ALA A 60 1.72 13.03 8.42
N SER A 61 1.45 14.10 9.13
CA SER A 61 1.58 15.45 8.60
C SER A 61 3.01 15.79 8.19
N GLU A 62 3.98 15.11 8.78
CA GLU A 62 5.37 15.43 8.47
C GLU A 62 5.88 14.69 7.24
N ALA A 63 5.10 13.80 6.69
CA ALA A 63 5.57 13.02 5.55
C ALA A 63 5.66 13.89 4.31
N GLU A 64 6.61 13.54 3.48
CA GLU A 64 6.80 14.21 2.21
C GLU A 64 5.69 13.90 1.24
N GLY A 65 5.55 14.75 0.26
CA GLY A 65 4.68 14.49 -0.84
C GLY A 65 3.30 15.10 -0.65
N VAL A 66 2.47 14.91 -1.63
CA VAL A 66 1.17 15.57 -1.66
C VAL A 66 0.02 14.57 -1.61
N GLY A 67 0.30 13.36 -1.17
CA GLY A 67 -0.76 12.38 -1.02
C GLY A 67 -1.21 11.76 -2.32
N ILE A 68 -0.31 11.62 -3.28
CA ILE A 68 -0.65 11.04 -4.57
C ILE A 68 -0.26 9.56 -4.65
N GLY A 69 0.74 9.14 -3.86
CA GLY A 69 1.31 7.81 -4.03
C GLY A 69 0.29 6.68 -3.95
N LEU A 70 -0.55 6.69 -2.91
CA LEU A 70 -1.53 5.63 -2.76
C LEU A 70 -2.63 5.73 -3.82
N TYR A 71 -3.02 6.94 -4.17
CA TYR A 71 -3.97 7.13 -5.25
C TYR A 71 -3.44 6.51 -6.54
N LEU A 72 -2.20 6.78 -6.87
CA LEU A 72 -1.61 6.23 -8.08
C LEU A 72 -1.48 4.73 -8.01
N ALA A 73 -1.08 4.20 -6.85
CA ALA A 73 -0.96 2.76 -6.71
C ALA A 73 -2.29 2.07 -6.98
N ARG A 74 -3.37 2.64 -6.46
CA ARG A 74 -4.69 2.08 -6.67
C ARG A 74 -5.11 2.16 -8.14
N GLN A 75 -4.82 3.29 -8.78
CA GLN A 75 -5.16 3.45 -10.19
C GLN A 75 -4.38 2.48 -11.07
N ILE A 76 -3.10 2.30 -10.77
CA ILE A 76 -2.29 1.37 -11.54
C ILE A 76 -2.78 -0.06 -11.35
N ALA A 77 -3.09 -0.44 -10.10
CA ALA A 77 -3.59 -1.78 -9.84
C ALA A 77 -4.88 -2.03 -10.59
N ALA A 78 -5.81 -1.07 -10.55
CA ALA A 78 -7.08 -1.20 -11.25
C ALA A 78 -6.85 -1.33 -12.76
N GLY A 79 -5.91 -0.55 -13.30
CA GLY A 79 -5.61 -0.62 -14.72
C GLY A 79 -5.04 -1.94 -15.16
N GLN A 80 -4.48 -2.70 -14.22
CA GLN A 80 -3.92 -4.02 -14.51
C GLN A 80 -4.90 -5.14 -14.16
N GLY A 81 -6.14 -4.80 -13.82
CA GLY A 81 -7.14 -5.80 -13.50
C GLY A 81 -7.06 -6.29 -12.07
N GLY A 82 -6.32 -5.62 -11.22
CA GLY A 82 -6.18 -6.01 -9.84
C GLY A 82 -6.79 -4.98 -8.90
N TYR A 83 -6.41 -5.07 -7.64
CA TYR A 83 -6.90 -4.12 -6.66
C TYR A 83 -5.96 -4.07 -5.47
N LEU A 84 -6.21 -3.11 -4.59
CA LEU A 84 -5.35 -2.82 -3.47
C LEU A 84 -6.20 -2.80 -2.21
N LYS A 85 -5.71 -3.45 -1.16
CA LYS A 85 -6.39 -3.49 0.13
C LYS A 85 -5.44 -3.01 1.21
N VAL A 86 -6.01 -2.50 2.29
CA VAL A 86 -5.23 -2.09 3.45
C VAL A 86 -5.77 -2.80 4.68
N SER A 87 -4.85 -3.23 5.53
CA SER A 87 -5.18 -3.77 6.84
C SER A 87 -4.27 -3.06 7.83
N SER A 88 -4.84 -2.35 8.79
CA SER A 88 -4.04 -1.53 9.66
C SER A 88 -4.74 -1.31 10.99
N ARG A 89 -3.93 -1.10 12.02
CA ARG A 89 -4.42 -0.73 13.34
C ARG A 89 -3.51 0.34 13.91
N PRO A 90 -4.07 1.35 14.54
CA PRO A 90 -3.23 2.37 15.16
C PRO A 90 -2.23 1.76 16.13
N GLY A 91 -0.99 2.16 16.01
CA GLY A 91 0.07 1.66 16.87
C GLY A 91 0.66 0.34 16.46
N GLU A 92 0.13 -0.31 15.42
CA GLU A 92 0.58 -1.64 15.03
C GLU A 92 1.08 -1.72 13.61
N GLY A 93 1.10 -0.59 12.91
CA GLY A 93 1.57 -0.59 11.54
C GLY A 93 0.47 -0.90 10.54
N SER A 94 0.88 -1.10 9.31
CA SER A 94 -0.06 -1.29 8.20
C SER A 94 0.46 -2.34 7.24
N THR A 95 -0.47 -3.02 6.59
CA THR A 95 -0.16 -3.92 5.49
C THR A 95 -1.01 -3.52 4.31
N PHE A 96 -0.34 -3.21 3.21
CA PHE A 96 -0.99 -2.94 1.94
C PHE A 96 -0.82 -4.17 1.07
N SER A 97 -1.92 -4.71 0.60
CA SER A 97 -1.90 -5.94 -0.19
C SER A 97 -2.32 -5.61 -1.61
N LEU A 98 -1.44 -5.88 -2.55
CA LEU A 98 -1.66 -5.64 -3.97
C LEU A 98 -2.01 -6.96 -4.61
N PHE A 99 -3.20 -7.03 -5.20
CA PHE A 99 -3.68 -8.24 -5.89
C PHE A 99 -3.61 -7.99 -7.38
N LEU A 100 -2.90 -8.86 -8.09
CA LEU A 100 -2.76 -8.73 -9.54
C LEU A 100 -3.08 -10.06 -10.18
N PRO A 101 -3.81 -10.07 -11.30
CA PRO A 101 -4.03 -11.32 -12.02
C PRO A 101 -2.69 -11.82 -12.55
N ARG A 102 -2.52 -13.13 -12.54
CA ARG A 102 -1.30 -13.70 -13.09
C ARG A 102 -1.34 -13.57 -14.59
N ALA A 103 -0.20 -13.25 -15.14
CA ALA A 103 -0.09 -13.19 -16.59
C ALA A 103 -0.32 -14.58 -17.15
N GLU A 104 -1.09 -14.65 -18.21
CA GLU A 104 -1.25 -15.92 -18.87
C GLU A 104 0.06 -16.37 -19.47
N GLU A 105 0.23 -17.67 -19.48
CA GLU A 105 1.38 -18.22 -20.12
C GLU A 105 1.36 -17.86 -21.59
N ARG A 106 2.39 -17.19 -22.03
CA ARG A 106 2.50 -16.83 -23.44
C ARG A 106 3.57 -17.69 -24.04
N THR A 107 3.16 -18.57 -24.75
CA THR A 107 4.13 -19.47 -25.38
C THR A 107 4.25 -19.14 -26.84
#